data_cbf348c3c53a5ac1bd977df9fee6f8be
#
_entry.id   cbf348c3c53a5ac1bd977df9fee6f8be
#
_cell.length_a   1.000
_cell.length_b   1.000
_cell.length_c   1.000
_cell.angle_alpha   90.00
_cell.angle_beta   90.00
_cell.angle_gamma   90.00
#
_symmetry.space_group_name_H-M   'P 1'
#
loop_
_entity.id
_entity.type
_entity.pdbx_description
1 polymer ?
#
loop_
_entity_poly.entity_id
_entity_poly.type
_entity_poly.pdbx_seq_one_letter_code
_entity_poly.pdbx_strand_id
1 'polypeptide(L)'
;MRRFFFLPVVLSAVSLLAQTHSSLAHRRAEHLRRGINLSEWFAQVYDPKGYTKEHLENWVTDSDIALIKSMGFDHVRLSVNPAPMMRHNMADEIPADYLGYLDSAVKMILSHGVAVILDMHPESDFKAQLVQHDDFVEQFSDFWRALARHYSGYDPEMVYFEVLNEPEFRDRYRWAGVQAKLAAAIREGAPQHSIIAAGANWSDIADLLSMTPLSDRNVIYNFHFYDPHTFTHQGATWGENYWHFEQKLAYPASMDTAEKTAALQPDPLNRLLVLRYGLDHWDANRIGVEIGQAAEWAKHWNVPLTCNEFGVYRADSEPADRARWLHDVRTTLERDGIGWNMWDYGARDNGTGFGVVNGPREGPNTPDPVAVQALGLK
;
A
#
# COMPACT_ATOMS: atom_id res chain seq x y z
N MET A 1 44.37 -70.33 1.49
CA MET A 1 43.01 -69.73 1.41
C MET A 1 42.92 -68.60 2.39
N ARG A 2 43.02 -67.36 1.91
CA ARG A 2 42.83 -66.14 2.74
C ARG A 2 41.41 -65.61 2.48
N ARG A 3 40.56 -65.60 3.52
CA ARG A 3 39.20 -65.04 3.46
C ARG A 3 39.28 -63.55 3.75
N PHE A 4 38.86 -62.73 2.79
CA PHE A 4 38.65 -61.29 2.96
C PHE A 4 37.23 -61.09 3.50
N PHE A 5 37.10 -60.48 4.67
CA PHE A 5 35.83 -59.96 5.21
C PHE A 5 35.66 -58.53 4.72
N PHE A 6 34.60 -58.30 3.93
CA PHE A 6 34.10 -56.98 3.61
C PHE A 6 33.13 -56.51 4.69
N LEU A 7 33.46 -55.47 5.41
CA LEU A 7 32.52 -54.74 6.28
C LEU A 7 31.74 -53.72 5.41
N PRO A 8 30.42 -53.71 5.44
CA PRO A 8 29.65 -52.65 4.79
C PRO A 8 29.69 -51.38 5.68
N VAL A 9 30.23 -50.30 5.13
CA VAL A 9 30.10 -48.94 5.74
C VAL A 9 28.71 -48.41 5.42
N VAL A 10 27.85 -48.37 6.42
CA VAL A 10 26.53 -47.70 6.31
C VAL A 10 26.75 -46.20 6.50
N LEU A 11 26.77 -45.45 5.42
CA LEU A 11 26.68 -44.00 5.47
C LEU A 11 25.25 -43.59 5.83
N SER A 12 25.05 -43.24 7.09
CA SER A 12 23.82 -42.59 7.53
C SER A 12 23.85 -41.13 7.06
N ALA A 13 23.12 -40.83 5.98
CA ALA A 13 22.86 -39.46 5.57
C ALA A 13 21.91 -38.82 6.60
N VAL A 14 22.46 -38.04 7.52
CA VAL A 14 21.69 -37.15 8.38
C VAL A 14 21.23 -35.98 7.49
N SER A 15 19.99 -36.07 7.01
CA SER A 15 19.31 -34.93 6.42
C SER A 15 19.07 -33.90 7.53
N LEU A 16 19.95 -32.89 7.63
CA LEU A 16 19.64 -31.67 8.35
C LEU A 16 18.51 -30.97 7.57
N LEU A 17 17.28 -31.24 7.97
CA LEU A 17 16.16 -30.34 7.69
C LEU A 17 16.49 -29.04 8.43
N ALA A 18 17.10 -28.07 7.73
CA ALA A 18 17.18 -26.71 8.20
C ALA A 18 15.73 -26.24 8.36
N GLN A 19 15.23 -26.21 9.59
CA GLN A 19 14.04 -25.44 9.91
C GLN A 19 14.39 -23.99 9.59
N THR A 20 13.92 -23.51 8.46
CA THR A 20 13.98 -22.10 8.11
C THR A 20 13.07 -21.39 9.11
N HIS A 21 13.62 -20.95 10.24
CA HIS A 21 12.89 -20.07 11.14
C HIS A 21 12.54 -18.82 10.34
N SER A 22 11.24 -18.60 10.17
CA SER A 22 10.69 -17.38 9.57
C SER A 22 11.33 -16.16 10.26
N SER A 23 11.84 -15.20 9.48
CA SER A 23 12.44 -13.99 10.06
C SER A 23 11.40 -13.21 10.86
N LEU A 24 11.85 -12.29 11.73
CA LEU A 24 10.93 -11.41 12.47
C LEU A 24 10.00 -10.65 11.53
N ALA A 25 10.54 -10.12 10.44
CA ALA A 25 9.74 -9.39 9.44
C ALA A 25 8.68 -10.29 8.78
N HIS A 26 8.99 -11.55 8.46
CA HIS A 26 8.00 -12.47 7.91
C HIS A 26 6.87 -12.76 8.90
N ARG A 27 7.19 -13.04 10.17
CA ARG A 27 6.16 -13.28 11.19
C ARG A 27 5.25 -12.08 11.37
N ARG A 28 5.81 -10.87 11.34
CA ARG A 28 5.03 -9.63 11.44
C ARG A 28 4.19 -9.33 10.23
N ALA A 29 4.66 -9.65 9.04
CA ALA A 29 3.88 -9.54 7.81
C ALA A 29 2.63 -10.47 7.84
N GLU A 30 2.62 -11.52 8.68
CA GLU A 30 1.43 -12.36 8.86
C GLU A 30 0.26 -11.63 9.53
N HIS A 31 0.50 -10.52 10.24
CA HIS A 31 -0.54 -9.65 10.79
C HIS A 31 -1.09 -8.65 9.75
N LEU A 32 -0.48 -8.58 8.56
CA LEU A 32 -0.83 -7.65 7.49
C LEU A 32 -1.37 -8.41 6.27
N ARG A 33 -2.43 -9.22 6.45
CA ARG A 33 -2.99 -10.05 5.38
C ARG A 33 -4.04 -9.35 4.56
N ARG A 34 -4.99 -8.68 5.21
CA ARG A 34 -6.17 -8.07 4.59
C ARG A 34 -6.40 -6.70 5.19
N GLY A 35 -5.89 -5.69 4.54
CA GLY A 35 -5.94 -4.32 5.00
C GLY A 35 -6.83 -3.42 4.18
N ILE A 36 -7.08 -2.26 4.75
CA ILE A 36 -7.83 -1.18 4.14
C ILE A 36 -7.10 0.15 4.35
N ASN A 37 -7.03 0.98 3.32
CA ASN A 37 -6.53 2.34 3.45
C ASN A 37 -7.59 3.26 4.05
N LEU A 38 -7.19 4.08 5.01
CA LEU A 38 -7.95 5.23 5.49
C LEU A 38 -7.33 6.50 4.91
N SER A 39 -7.82 6.88 3.74
CA SER A 39 -7.49 8.13 3.06
C SER A 39 -8.32 9.29 3.59
N GLU A 40 -8.00 10.50 3.16
CA GLU A 40 -8.75 11.74 3.41
C GLU A 40 -8.99 12.10 4.88
N TRP A 41 -8.40 11.38 5.82
CA TRP A 41 -8.49 11.69 7.25
C TRP A 41 -7.31 12.54 7.73
N PHE A 42 -6.08 12.01 7.63
CA PHE A 42 -4.85 12.71 8.00
C PHE A 42 -3.97 13.08 6.81
N ALA A 43 -4.34 12.68 5.60
CA ALA A 43 -3.72 13.06 4.34
C ALA A 43 -4.81 13.27 3.28
N GLN A 44 -4.48 13.91 2.16
CA GLN A 44 -5.39 14.09 1.03
C GLN A 44 -6.72 14.76 1.42
N VAL A 45 -6.68 15.72 2.34
CA VAL A 45 -7.87 16.47 2.78
C VAL A 45 -8.18 17.55 1.75
N TYR A 46 -9.15 17.27 0.87
CA TYR A 46 -9.54 18.14 -0.24
C TYR A 46 -10.55 19.23 0.17
N ASP A 47 -11.07 19.22 1.41
CA ASP A 47 -11.88 20.31 1.91
C ASP A 47 -11.06 21.61 1.95
N PRO A 48 -11.55 22.75 1.37
CA PRO A 48 -10.84 24.02 1.40
C PRO A 48 -10.48 24.53 2.82
N LYS A 49 -11.20 24.05 3.84
CA LYS A 49 -10.89 24.34 5.25
C LYS A 49 -9.66 23.56 5.76
N GLY A 50 -9.25 22.51 5.05
CA GLY A 50 -8.10 21.67 5.38
C GLY A 50 -8.28 20.86 6.67
N TYR A 51 -7.18 20.65 7.38
CA TYR A 51 -7.08 19.81 8.59
C TYR A 51 -7.69 20.49 9.82
N THR A 52 -9.01 20.71 9.80
CA THR A 52 -9.71 21.30 10.95
C THR A 52 -9.89 20.28 12.07
N LYS A 53 -10.06 20.77 13.30
CA LYS A 53 -10.43 19.92 14.46
C LYS A 53 -11.67 19.07 14.16
N GLU A 54 -12.71 19.70 13.60
CA GLU A 54 -13.98 19.02 13.28
C GLU A 54 -13.75 17.86 12.29
N HIS A 55 -12.92 18.08 11.25
CA HIS A 55 -12.56 17.05 10.29
C HIS A 55 -11.78 15.90 10.98
N LEU A 56 -10.71 16.23 11.71
CA LEU A 56 -9.84 15.22 12.34
C LEU A 56 -10.56 14.36 13.40
N GLU A 57 -11.57 14.92 14.08
CA GLU A 57 -12.34 14.21 15.10
C GLU A 57 -13.52 13.40 14.54
N ASN A 58 -14.00 13.69 13.30
CA ASN A 58 -15.26 13.13 12.83
C ASN A 58 -15.21 12.47 11.45
N TRP A 59 -14.08 12.53 10.73
CA TRP A 59 -13.99 11.92 9.38
C TRP A 59 -14.14 10.41 9.41
N VAL A 60 -13.43 9.75 10.31
CA VAL A 60 -13.57 8.34 10.63
C VAL A 60 -13.96 8.22 12.10
N THR A 61 -14.96 7.40 12.41
CA THR A 61 -15.52 7.23 13.74
C THR A 61 -15.24 5.84 14.30
N ASP A 62 -15.49 5.64 15.59
CA ASP A 62 -15.39 4.33 16.24
C ASP A 62 -16.26 3.26 15.55
N SER A 63 -17.46 3.65 15.08
CA SER A 63 -18.33 2.75 14.33
C SER A 63 -17.76 2.34 12.96
N ASP A 64 -16.94 3.18 12.33
CA ASP A 64 -16.26 2.85 11.09
C ASP A 64 -15.17 1.80 11.33
N ILE A 65 -14.39 1.94 12.41
CA ILE A 65 -13.37 0.94 12.76
C ILE A 65 -14.03 -0.38 13.16
N ALA A 66 -15.15 -0.35 13.89
CA ALA A 66 -15.94 -1.53 14.19
C ALA A 66 -16.45 -2.21 12.91
N LEU A 67 -16.92 -1.43 11.92
CA LEU A 67 -17.36 -1.94 10.62
C LEU A 67 -16.19 -2.57 9.85
N ILE A 68 -15.05 -1.92 9.76
CA ILE A 68 -13.81 -2.44 9.16
C ILE A 68 -13.47 -3.81 9.76
N LYS A 69 -13.43 -3.91 11.09
CA LYS A 69 -13.19 -5.18 11.79
C LYS A 69 -14.23 -6.23 11.47
N SER A 70 -15.51 -5.86 11.42
CA SER A 70 -16.62 -6.79 11.14
C SER A 70 -16.57 -7.36 9.71
N MET A 71 -16.09 -6.58 8.74
CA MET A 71 -15.86 -7.03 7.37
C MET A 71 -14.73 -8.06 7.25
N GLY A 72 -13.84 -8.15 8.25
CA GLY A 72 -12.75 -9.12 8.29
C GLY A 72 -11.38 -8.56 7.93
N PHE A 73 -11.21 -7.25 7.92
CA PHE A 73 -9.89 -6.63 7.83
C PHE A 73 -9.10 -6.84 9.13
N ASP A 74 -7.82 -7.08 9.02
CA ASP A 74 -6.91 -7.29 10.15
C ASP A 74 -6.04 -6.08 10.46
N HIS A 75 -5.89 -5.16 9.50
CA HIS A 75 -5.12 -3.93 9.68
C HIS A 75 -5.67 -2.77 8.84
N VAL A 76 -5.26 -1.58 9.24
CA VAL A 76 -5.52 -0.31 8.56
C VAL A 76 -4.19 0.29 8.13
N ARG A 77 -4.10 0.77 6.89
CA ARG A 77 -3.04 1.68 6.46
C ARG A 77 -3.57 3.11 6.59
N LEU A 78 -3.08 3.82 7.59
CA LEU A 78 -3.48 5.18 7.91
C LEU A 78 -2.56 6.15 7.17
N SER A 79 -3.11 6.81 6.13
CA SER A 79 -2.39 7.83 5.37
C SER A 79 -2.24 9.11 6.20
N VAL A 80 -1.01 9.58 6.40
CA VAL A 80 -0.68 10.73 7.25
C VAL A 80 0.20 11.71 6.50
N ASN A 81 -0.28 12.94 6.32
CA ASN A 81 0.55 14.03 5.80
C ASN A 81 1.48 14.55 6.93
N PRO A 82 2.81 14.43 6.78
CA PRO A 82 3.74 14.90 7.79
C PRO A 82 3.81 16.44 7.90
N ALA A 83 3.45 17.18 6.85
CA ALA A 83 3.65 18.63 6.78
C ALA A 83 3.01 19.40 7.96
N PRO A 84 1.80 19.11 8.44
CA PRO A 84 1.23 19.77 9.61
C PRO A 84 2.02 19.56 10.91
N MET A 85 2.78 18.47 11.00
CA MET A 85 3.58 18.11 12.19
C MET A 85 5.04 18.49 12.08
N MET A 86 5.56 18.75 10.87
CA MET A 86 6.95 19.15 10.66
C MET A 86 7.10 20.66 10.86
N ARG A 87 7.98 21.05 11.77
CA ARG A 87 8.37 22.45 12.00
C ARG A 87 9.88 22.60 11.80
N HIS A 88 10.29 23.79 11.42
CA HIS A 88 11.71 24.13 11.30
C HIS A 88 12.41 23.93 12.66
N ASN A 89 13.55 23.22 12.67
CA ASN A 89 14.34 22.90 13.86
C ASN A 89 13.64 21.98 14.89
N MET A 90 12.99 20.92 14.43
CA MET A 90 12.54 19.84 15.32
C MET A 90 13.75 19.06 15.85
N ALA A 91 14.29 19.48 16.99
CA ALA A 91 15.40 18.74 17.59
C ALA A 91 14.94 17.45 18.28
N ASP A 92 13.79 17.43 18.99
CA ASP A 92 13.43 16.32 19.85
C ASP A 92 11.92 16.03 20.04
N GLU A 93 10.98 16.89 19.65
CA GLU A 93 9.55 16.71 19.93
C GLU A 93 8.64 17.18 18.78
N ILE A 94 7.64 16.34 18.43
CA ILE A 94 6.56 16.73 17.53
C ILE A 94 5.58 17.63 18.29
N PRO A 95 5.11 18.75 17.69
CA PRO A 95 4.09 19.59 18.30
C PRO A 95 2.82 18.84 18.67
N ALA A 96 2.35 19.02 19.89
CA ALA A 96 1.29 18.21 20.50
C ALA A 96 -0.12 18.44 19.90
N ASP A 97 -0.33 19.56 19.20
CA ASP A 97 -1.64 19.95 18.67
C ASP A 97 -2.21 18.95 17.64
N TYR A 98 -1.47 18.67 16.57
CA TYR A 98 -1.89 17.69 15.54
C TYR A 98 -1.66 16.24 15.98
N LEU A 99 -0.56 15.98 16.68
CA LEU A 99 -0.19 14.64 17.16
C LEU A 99 -1.25 14.05 18.09
N GLY A 100 -1.93 14.88 18.89
CA GLY A 100 -3.00 14.43 19.78
C GLY A 100 -4.20 13.82 19.05
N TYR A 101 -4.54 14.31 17.85
CA TYR A 101 -5.58 13.71 17.01
C TYR A 101 -5.10 12.37 16.41
N LEU A 102 -3.86 12.30 15.94
CA LEU A 102 -3.28 11.07 15.43
C LEU A 102 -3.20 10.00 16.52
N ASP A 103 -2.82 10.36 17.74
CA ASP A 103 -2.83 9.47 18.90
C ASP A 103 -4.22 8.89 19.19
N SER A 104 -5.23 9.75 19.10
CA SER A 104 -6.63 9.34 19.31
C SER A 104 -7.08 8.34 18.24
N ALA A 105 -6.72 8.59 16.98
CA ALA A 105 -7.02 7.69 15.87
C ALA A 105 -6.30 6.34 16.01
N VAL A 106 -5.01 6.33 16.30
CA VAL A 106 -4.23 5.10 16.53
C VAL A 106 -4.79 4.30 17.69
N LYS A 107 -5.10 4.94 18.82
CA LYS A 107 -5.72 4.25 19.97
C LYS A 107 -7.08 3.66 19.64
N MET A 108 -7.91 4.37 18.88
CA MET A 108 -9.21 3.90 18.43
C MET A 108 -9.06 2.64 17.56
N ILE A 109 -8.18 2.67 16.55
CA ILE A 109 -7.92 1.52 15.68
C ILE A 109 -7.45 0.31 16.49
N LEU A 110 -6.44 0.50 17.34
CA LEU A 110 -5.88 -0.57 18.17
C LEU A 110 -6.89 -1.15 19.17
N SER A 111 -7.81 -0.34 19.69
CA SER A 111 -8.84 -0.79 20.67
C SER A 111 -9.80 -1.82 20.07
N HIS A 112 -9.97 -1.85 18.74
CA HIS A 112 -10.74 -2.86 18.03
C HIS A 112 -9.90 -4.11 17.65
N GLY A 113 -8.65 -4.20 18.07
CA GLY A 113 -7.75 -5.31 17.72
C GLY A 113 -7.44 -5.33 16.22
N VAL A 114 -7.30 -4.15 15.61
CA VAL A 114 -6.88 -3.91 14.23
C VAL A 114 -5.48 -3.31 14.29
N ALA A 115 -4.53 -3.85 13.53
CA ALA A 115 -3.18 -3.29 13.46
C ALA A 115 -3.18 -2.00 12.61
N VAL A 116 -2.16 -1.16 12.79
CA VAL A 116 -2.04 0.09 12.05
C VAL A 116 -0.68 0.23 11.38
N ILE A 117 -0.68 0.56 10.10
CA ILE A 117 0.47 1.06 9.37
C ILE A 117 0.35 2.58 9.36
N LEU A 118 1.32 3.26 9.97
CA LEU A 118 1.46 4.71 9.84
C LEU A 118 2.24 4.98 8.55
N ASP A 119 1.52 5.38 7.52
CA ASP A 119 2.05 5.70 6.21
C ASP A 119 2.25 7.20 6.06
N MET A 120 3.51 7.64 5.84
CA MET A 120 3.76 9.04 5.51
C MET A 120 3.35 9.34 4.08
N HIS A 121 2.25 10.07 3.93
CA HIS A 121 1.53 10.31 2.69
C HIS A 121 1.45 11.82 2.35
N PRO A 122 2.58 12.47 2.09
CA PRO A 122 2.60 13.88 1.73
C PRO A 122 2.21 14.10 0.26
N GLU A 123 1.84 15.35 -0.04
CA GLU A 123 1.63 15.81 -1.42
C GLU A 123 2.94 15.86 -2.22
N SER A 124 2.82 15.93 -3.56
CA SER A 124 3.96 15.91 -4.49
C SER A 124 4.98 17.02 -4.26
N ASP A 125 4.55 18.20 -3.80
CA ASP A 125 5.46 19.30 -3.47
C ASP A 125 6.43 18.94 -2.33
N PHE A 126 5.96 18.23 -1.33
CA PHE A 126 6.81 17.71 -0.25
C PHE A 126 7.82 16.68 -0.78
N LYS A 127 7.36 15.76 -1.62
CA LYS A 127 8.22 14.75 -2.25
C LYS A 127 9.28 15.39 -3.15
N ALA A 128 8.92 16.46 -3.87
CA ALA A 128 9.86 17.25 -4.67
C ALA A 128 10.99 17.89 -3.81
N GLN A 129 10.69 18.32 -2.58
CA GLN A 129 11.73 18.79 -1.65
C GLN A 129 12.71 17.66 -1.28
N LEU A 130 12.22 16.45 -1.02
CA LEU A 130 13.09 15.29 -0.74
C LEU A 130 13.99 14.91 -1.92
N VAL A 131 13.49 15.11 -3.14
CA VAL A 131 14.28 14.86 -4.38
C VAL A 131 15.41 15.90 -4.51
N GLN A 132 15.14 17.17 -4.18
CA GLN A 132 16.01 18.30 -4.54
C GLN A 132 16.95 18.73 -3.42
N HIS A 133 16.62 18.49 -2.13
CA HIS A 133 17.25 19.11 -0.99
C HIS A 133 17.66 18.10 0.08
N ASP A 134 18.98 17.94 0.29
CA ASP A 134 19.51 17.04 1.32
C ASP A 134 19.20 17.49 2.74
N ASP A 135 19.16 18.78 2.98
CA ASP A 135 18.78 19.35 4.28
C ASP A 135 17.30 19.08 4.61
N PHE A 136 16.42 18.99 3.61
CA PHE A 136 15.04 18.58 3.82
C PHE A 136 14.94 17.09 4.15
N VAL A 137 15.81 16.25 3.56
CA VAL A 137 15.92 14.84 3.93
C VAL A 137 16.37 14.69 5.38
N GLU A 138 17.30 15.53 5.87
CA GLU A 138 17.70 15.56 7.29
C GLU A 138 16.51 15.91 8.19
N GLN A 139 15.78 16.99 7.85
CA GLN A 139 14.60 17.42 8.62
C GLN A 139 13.53 16.32 8.68
N PHE A 140 13.28 15.62 7.57
CA PHE A 140 12.33 14.51 7.54
C PHE A 140 12.85 13.29 8.30
N SER A 141 14.16 13.06 8.33
CA SER A 141 14.79 12.03 9.17
C SER A 141 14.61 12.32 10.67
N ASP A 142 14.78 13.59 11.07
CA ASP A 142 14.56 14.01 12.47
C ASP A 142 13.09 13.88 12.87
N PHE A 143 12.16 14.25 11.98
CA PHE A 143 10.74 14.02 12.17
C PHE A 143 10.43 12.54 12.37
N TRP A 144 10.95 11.66 11.49
CA TRP A 144 10.73 10.23 11.61
C TRP A 144 11.30 9.66 12.92
N ARG A 145 12.48 10.10 13.33
CA ARG A 145 13.07 9.67 14.59
C ARG A 145 12.18 10.04 15.78
N ALA A 146 11.64 11.25 15.78
CA ALA A 146 10.75 11.76 16.83
C ALA A 146 9.41 11.00 16.83
N LEU A 147 8.76 10.81 15.67
CA LEU A 147 7.50 10.11 15.54
C LEU A 147 7.63 8.64 15.93
N ALA A 148 8.67 7.96 15.44
CA ALA A 148 8.94 6.58 15.78
C ALA A 148 9.20 6.40 17.29
N ARG A 149 9.94 7.32 17.92
CA ARG A 149 10.16 7.33 19.37
C ARG A 149 8.86 7.52 20.14
N HIS A 150 7.97 8.39 19.68
CA HIS A 150 6.66 8.61 20.28
C HIS A 150 5.82 7.32 20.31
N TYR A 151 5.81 6.55 19.22
CA TYR A 151 5.07 5.29 19.12
C TYR A 151 5.86 4.05 19.57
N SER A 152 7.11 4.18 20.01
CA SER A 152 7.97 3.04 20.37
C SER A 152 7.46 2.21 21.56
N GLY A 153 6.60 2.77 22.40
CA GLY A 153 5.96 2.10 23.54
C GLY A 153 4.74 1.26 23.18
N TYR A 154 4.24 1.34 21.94
CA TYR A 154 3.14 0.50 21.49
C TYR A 154 3.62 -0.91 21.11
N ASP A 155 2.68 -1.85 21.01
CA ASP A 155 2.98 -3.23 20.63
C ASP A 155 3.55 -3.26 19.18
N PRO A 156 4.80 -3.71 18.99
CA PRO A 156 5.42 -3.77 17.68
C PRO A 156 4.82 -4.85 16.75
N GLU A 157 3.90 -5.68 17.24
CA GLU A 157 3.09 -6.57 16.39
C GLU A 157 1.85 -5.85 15.83
N MET A 158 1.52 -4.66 16.33
CA MET A 158 0.30 -3.93 15.99
C MET A 158 0.55 -2.57 15.35
N VAL A 159 1.78 -2.00 15.43
CA VAL A 159 2.12 -0.70 14.86
C VAL A 159 3.32 -0.85 13.92
N TYR A 160 3.18 -0.35 12.70
CA TYR A 160 4.16 -0.41 11.63
C TYR A 160 4.42 0.99 11.07
N PHE A 161 5.63 1.23 10.54
CA PHE A 161 6.01 2.52 9.96
C PHE A 161 6.34 2.36 8.48
N GLU A 162 5.56 2.98 7.62
CA GLU A 162 5.83 3.04 6.18
C GLU A 162 6.56 4.33 5.85
N VAL A 163 7.75 4.19 5.28
CA VAL A 163 8.74 5.28 5.13
C VAL A 163 8.17 6.46 4.36
N LEU A 164 7.54 6.20 3.22
CA LEU A 164 6.95 7.23 2.35
C LEU A 164 6.01 6.56 1.34
N ASN A 165 4.79 7.08 1.22
CA ASN A 165 3.87 6.75 0.15
C ASN A 165 4.43 7.19 -1.20
N GLU A 166 4.44 6.28 -2.17
CA GLU A 166 4.69 6.57 -3.58
C GLU A 166 5.84 7.57 -3.82
N PRO A 167 7.08 7.17 -3.58
CA PRO A 167 8.23 8.04 -3.78
C PRO A 167 8.32 8.51 -5.24
N GLU A 168 8.25 9.81 -5.50
CA GLU A 168 8.28 10.39 -6.84
C GLU A 168 9.72 10.65 -7.31
N PHE A 169 10.58 9.65 -7.20
CA PHE A 169 11.99 9.72 -7.56
C PHE A 169 12.23 9.03 -8.91
N ARG A 170 12.62 9.78 -9.92
CA ARG A 170 13.08 9.21 -11.21
C ARG A 170 14.44 8.54 -11.08
N ASP A 171 15.30 9.02 -10.18
CA ASP A 171 16.57 8.40 -9.86
C ASP A 171 16.40 7.43 -8.69
N ARG A 172 16.33 6.14 -9.01
CA ARG A 172 16.19 5.05 -8.02
C ARG A 172 17.35 4.95 -7.05
N TYR A 173 18.56 5.35 -7.45
CA TYR A 173 19.73 5.34 -6.55
C TYR A 173 19.65 6.47 -5.52
N ARG A 174 19.14 7.64 -5.94
CA ARG A 174 18.81 8.74 -5.02
C ARG A 174 17.79 8.27 -3.99
N TRP A 175 16.70 7.64 -4.44
CA TRP A 175 15.69 7.12 -3.53
C TRP A 175 16.26 6.08 -2.58
N ALA A 176 17.04 5.11 -3.04
CA ALA A 176 17.65 4.10 -2.18
C ALA A 176 18.47 4.73 -1.04
N GLY A 177 19.24 5.79 -1.31
CA GLY A 177 19.98 6.53 -0.30
C GLY A 177 19.09 7.26 0.70
N VAL A 178 18.06 7.95 0.21
CA VAL A 178 17.08 8.66 1.05
C VAL A 178 16.32 7.68 1.93
N GLN A 179 15.77 6.61 1.33
CA GLN A 179 15.02 5.59 2.07
C GLN A 179 15.85 4.93 3.17
N ALA A 180 17.11 4.58 2.87
CA ALA A 180 18.02 4.00 3.86
C ALA A 180 18.24 4.94 5.06
N LYS A 181 18.37 6.24 4.83
CA LYS A 181 18.51 7.25 5.86
C LYS A 181 17.27 7.39 6.72
N LEU A 182 16.09 7.49 6.09
CA LEU A 182 14.81 7.56 6.78
C LEU A 182 14.54 6.31 7.61
N ALA A 183 14.80 5.12 7.04
CA ALA A 183 14.66 3.86 7.76
C ALA A 183 15.61 3.76 8.97
N ALA A 184 16.84 4.26 8.86
CA ALA A 184 17.77 4.32 9.99
C ALA A 184 17.24 5.24 11.11
N ALA A 185 16.65 6.39 10.76
CA ALA A 185 16.05 7.31 11.73
C ALA A 185 14.83 6.69 12.44
N ILE A 186 13.97 5.96 11.71
CA ILE A 186 12.87 5.20 12.30
C ILE A 186 13.40 4.13 13.25
N ARG A 187 14.44 3.39 12.86
CA ARG A 187 15.05 2.35 13.69
C ARG A 187 15.66 2.90 14.98
N GLU A 188 16.28 4.07 14.93
CA GLU A 188 16.78 4.77 16.13
C GLU A 188 15.64 5.13 17.09
N GLY A 189 14.51 5.61 16.56
CA GLY A 189 13.33 5.98 17.35
C GLY A 189 12.59 4.76 17.91
N ALA A 190 12.40 3.71 17.10
CA ALA A 190 11.60 2.54 17.43
C ALA A 190 12.35 1.22 17.11
N PRO A 191 13.27 0.79 17.99
CA PRO A 191 14.16 -0.36 17.71
C PRO A 191 13.46 -1.69 17.44
N GLN A 192 12.24 -1.88 17.91
CA GLN A 192 11.50 -3.15 17.82
C GLN A 192 10.48 -3.21 16.68
N HIS A 193 10.05 -2.07 16.14
CA HIS A 193 8.97 -2.00 15.16
C HIS A 193 9.45 -2.39 13.76
N SER A 194 8.54 -2.96 12.96
CA SER A 194 8.83 -3.23 11.55
C SER A 194 8.66 -1.97 10.72
N ILE A 195 9.55 -1.82 9.75
CA ILE A 195 9.55 -0.73 8.78
C ILE A 195 9.00 -1.29 7.47
N ILE A 196 8.23 -0.48 6.75
CA ILE A 196 7.75 -0.81 5.41
C ILE A 196 8.45 0.09 4.41
N ALA A 197 9.07 -0.53 3.40
CA ALA A 197 9.90 0.13 2.39
C ALA A 197 9.38 -0.18 0.98
N ALA A 198 9.55 0.76 0.05
CA ALA A 198 9.05 0.63 -1.32
C ALA A 198 10.11 0.99 -2.37
N GLY A 199 9.89 0.54 -3.60
CA GLY A 199 10.62 1.05 -4.77
C GLY A 199 10.38 2.53 -5.01
N ALA A 200 11.19 3.15 -5.87
CA ALA A 200 10.96 4.49 -6.37
C ALA A 200 9.74 4.54 -7.30
N ASN A 201 9.48 5.71 -7.90
CA ASN A 201 8.56 5.88 -9.01
C ASN A 201 7.14 5.32 -8.71
N TRP A 202 6.47 5.92 -7.70
CA TRP A 202 5.11 5.57 -7.24
C TRP A 202 4.95 4.14 -6.74
N SER A 203 6.01 3.55 -6.15
CA SER A 203 5.97 2.19 -5.60
C SER A 203 5.63 1.12 -6.62
N ASP A 204 5.99 1.31 -7.90
CA ASP A 204 5.70 0.34 -8.94
C ASP A 204 6.56 -0.94 -8.83
N ILE A 205 6.10 -2.02 -9.48
CA ILE A 205 6.80 -3.30 -9.47
C ILE A 205 8.17 -3.19 -10.16
N ALA A 206 8.31 -2.45 -11.25
CA ALA A 206 9.55 -2.34 -12.00
C ALA A 206 10.69 -1.73 -11.16
N ASP A 207 10.36 -0.73 -10.33
CA ASP A 207 11.33 -0.13 -9.42
C ASP A 207 11.59 -1.02 -8.20
N LEU A 208 10.61 -1.76 -7.69
CA LEU A 208 10.83 -2.81 -6.69
C LEU A 208 11.84 -3.86 -7.19
N LEU A 209 11.67 -4.36 -8.41
CA LEU A 209 12.58 -5.37 -9.00
C LEU A 209 14.02 -4.89 -9.13
N SER A 210 14.22 -3.59 -9.21
CA SER A 210 15.55 -2.97 -9.29
C SER A 210 16.20 -2.69 -7.94
N MET A 211 15.45 -2.85 -6.84
CA MET A 211 15.96 -2.61 -5.48
C MET A 211 16.86 -3.74 -4.97
N THR A 212 17.88 -3.34 -4.22
CA THR A 212 18.55 -4.22 -3.24
C THR A 212 17.92 -3.94 -1.88
N PRO A 213 17.48 -4.97 -1.14
CA PRO A 213 16.92 -4.78 0.19
C PRO A 213 17.85 -4.01 1.14
N LEU A 214 17.24 -3.27 2.05
CA LEU A 214 17.95 -2.58 3.14
C LEU A 214 18.73 -3.57 4.00
N SER A 215 19.82 -3.13 4.62
CA SER A 215 20.61 -3.95 5.54
C SER A 215 19.87 -4.34 6.83
N ASP A 216 18.86 -3.56 7.19
CA ASP A 216 17.94 -3.88 8.29
C ASP A 216 17.10 -5.13 7.95
N ARG A 217 17.03 -6.09 8.87
CA ARG A 217 16.34 -7.36 8.67
C ARG A 217 14.88 -7.36 9.14
N ASN A 218 14.43 -6.29 9.80
CA ASN A 218 13.05 -6.12 10.23
C ASN A 218 12.33 -5.12 9.35
N VAL A 219 12.37 -5.39 8.03
CA VAL A 219 11.73 -4.60 6.97
C VAL A 219 10.81 -5.48 6.15
N ILE A 220 9.62 -4.99 5.90
CA ILE A 220 8.62 -5.52 4.97
C ILE A 220 8.69 -4.64 3.72
N TYR A 221 8.63 -5.23 2.54
CA TYR A 221 8.63 -4.45 1.30
C TYR A 221 7.23 -4.33 0.76
N ASN A 222 6.94 -3.24 0.05
CA ASN A 222 5.64 -3.03 -0.56
C ASN A 222 5.76 -2.54 -2.01
N PHE A 223 4.67 -2.76 -2.75
CA PHE A 223 4.40 -2.15 -4.04
C PHE A 223 2.92 -1.77 -4.12
N HIS A 224 2.58 -0.90 -5.07
CA HIS A 224 1.21 -0.57 -5.44
C HIS A 224 0.85 -1.22 -6.76
N PHE A 225 -0.43 -1.59 -6.94
CA PHE A 225 -0.86 -2.27 -8.15
C PHE A 225 -2.20 -1.72 -8.64
N TYR A 226 -2.13 -0.91 -9.68
CA TYR A 226 -3.31 -0.36 -10.35
C TYR A 226 -3.37 -0.73 -11.84
N ASP A 227 -2.44 -1.59 -12.30
CA ASP A 227 -2.41 -1.95 -13.72
C ASP A 227 -3.61 -2.80 -14.17
N PRO A 228 -4.15 -2.47 -15.34
CA PRO A 228 -3.80 -1.31 -16.19
C PRO A 228 -4.56 -0.05 -15.76
N HIS A 229 -3.86 1.06 -15.56
CA HIS A 229 -4.45 2.34 -15.15
C HIS A 229 -5.60 2.80 -16.07
N THR A 230 -5.53 2.48 -17.35
CA THR A 230 -6.61 2.71 -18.33
C THR A 230 -7.95 2.13 -17.84
N PHE A 231 -7.96 1.00 -17.19
CA PHE A 231 -9.18 0.41 -16.62
C PHE A 231 -9.47 0.94 -15.22
N THR A 232 -8.45 0.94 -14.34
CA THR A 232 -8.66 1.21 -12.91
C THR A 232 -8.94 2.68 -12.60
N HIS A 233 -8.55 3.59 -13.51
CA HIS A 233 -8.72 5.04 -13.35
C HIS A 233 -9.68 5.65 -14.38
N GLN A 234 -10.46 4.84 -15.11
CA GLN A 234 -11.40 5.36 -16.08
C GLN A 234 -12.38 6.35 -15.43
N GLY A 235 -12.56 7.51 -16.07
CA GLY A 235 -13.37 8.62 -15.57
C GLY A 235 -12.67 9.50 -14.52
N ALA A 236 -11.43 9.20 -14.14
CA ALA A 236 -10.70 10.03 -13.19
C ALA A 236 -10.38 11.41 -13.76
N THR A 237 -10.57 12.45 -12.97
CA THR A 237 -10.33 13.86 -13.36
C THR A 237 -8.97 14.38 -12.91
N TRP A 238 -8.13 13.50 -12.36
CA TRP A 238 -6.73 13.73 -11.97
C TRP A 238 -5.83 12.75 -12.71
N GLY A 239 -4.52 12.95 -12.63
CA GLY A 239 -3.53 12.10 -13.29
C GLY A 239 -3.48 12.33 -14.81
N GLU A 240 -3.54 11.27 -15.59
CA GLU A 240 -3.39 11.34 -17.04
C GLU A 240 -4.66 11.86 -17.72
N ASN A 241 -4.48 12.82 -18.64
CA ASN A 241 -5.61 13.49 -19.29
C ASN A 241 -6.58 12.55 -20.03
N TYR A 242 -6.11 11.40 -20.52
CA TYR A 242 -6.97 10.48 -21.26
C TYR A 242 -7.91 9.69 -20.35
N TRP A 243 -7.61 9.51 -19.06
CA TRP A 243 -8.49 8.84 -18.10
C TRP A 243 -9.85 9.53 -17.99
N HIS A 244 -9.86 10.86 -18.06
CA HIS A 244 -11.10 11.65 -17.98
C HIS A 244 -12.15 11.29 -19.06
N PHE A 245 -11.71 10.80 -20.21
CA PHE A 245 -12.58 10.44 -21.32
C PHE A 245 -12.82 8.93 -21.42
N GLU A 246 -12.26 8.14 -20.52
CA GLU A 246 -12.47 6.72 -20.47
C GLU A 246 -13.74 6.40 -19.68
N GLN A 247 -14.56 5.50 -20.21
CA GLN A 247 -15.78 5.08 -19.56
C GLN A 247 -16.21 3.70 -20.04
N LYS A 248 -16.70 2.89 -19.13
CA LYS A 248 -17.28 1.57 -19.42
C LYS A 248 -16.34 0.63 -20.21
N LEU A 249 -15.05 0.75 -19.98
CA LEU A 249 -14.08 -0.24 -20.41
C LEU A 249 -14.35 -1.55 -19.67
N ALA A 250 -14.43 -2.64 -20.42
CA ALA A 250 -14.68 -3.95 -19.83
C ALA A 250 -13.40 -4.53 -19.20
N TYR A 251 -13.55 -5.26 -18.12
CA TYR A 251 -12.55 -6.19 -17.64
C TYR A 251 -13.17 -7.61 -17.51
N PRO A 252 -12.55 -8.67 -18.07
CA PRO A 252 -11.31 -8.67 -18.86
C PRO A 252 -11.35 -7.78 -20.10
N ALA A 253 -10.18 -7.33 -20.59
CA ALA A 253 -10.06 -6.40 -21.68
C ALA A 253 -10.77 -6.86 -22.96
N SER A 254 -11.49 -5.95 -23.61
CA SER A 254 -12.25 -6.20 -24.83
C SER A 254 -11.93 -5.13 -25.88
N MET A 255 -11.58 -5.56 -27.10
CA MET A 255 -11.38 -4.65 -28.24
C MET A 255 -12.66 -3.86 -28.55
N ASP A 256 -13.84 -4.48 -28.45
CA ASP A 256 -15.12 -3.80 -28.75
C ASP A 256 -15.34 -2.58 -27.84
N THR A 257 -15.09 -2.70 -26.52
CA THR A 257 -15.21 -1.58 -25.59
C THR A 257 -14.06 -0.58 -25.75
N ALA A 258 -12.85 -1.06 -25.98
CA ALA A 258 -11.69 -0.20 -26.23
C ALA A 258 -11.87 0.69 -27.48
N GLU A 259 -12.37 0.14 -28.58
CA GLU A 259 -12.65 0.90 -29.81
C GLU A 259 -13.73 1.98 -29.58
N LYS A 260 -14.81 1.64 -28.86
CA LYS A 260 -15.87 2.59 -28.50
C LYS A 260 -15.34 3.74 -27.64
N THR A 261 -14.58 3.42 -26.60
CA THR A 261 -13.98 4.44 -25.73
C THR A 261 -12.89 5.25 -26.43
N ALA A 262 -12.06 4.63 -27.27
CA ALA A 262 -11.07 5.32 -28.07
C ALA A 262 -11.70 6.36 -29.00
N ALA A 263 -12.89 6.10 -29.54
CA ALA A 263 -13.61 7.03 -30.40
C ALA A 263 -14.03 8.33 -29.65
N LEU A 264 -14.13 8.30 -28.33
CA LEU A 264 -14.48 9.45 -27.49
C LEU A 264 -13.25 10.30 -27.15
N GLN A 265 -12.04 9.77 -27.31
CA GLN A 265 -10.82 10.48 -26.95
C GLN A 265 -10.56 11.65 -27.93
N PRO A 266 -10.36 12.88 -27.43
CA PRO A 266 -10.11 14.05 -28.28
C PRO A 266 -8.73 14.02 -28.96
N ASP A 267 -7.74 13.42 -28.28
CA ASP A 267 -6.36 13.34 -28.74
C ASP A 267 -6.05 12.00 -29.42
N PRO A 268 -5.39 12.00 -30.61
CA PRO A 268 -5.03 10.75 -31.29
C PRO A 268 -4.11 9.83 -30.52
N LEU A 269 -3.19 10.37 -29.69
CA LEU A 269 -2.31 9.56 -28.86
C LEU A 269 -3.10 8.84 -27.78
N ASN A 270 -4.02 9.55 -27.11
CA ASN A 270 -4.91 8.96 -26.11
C ASN A 270 -5.76 7.83 -26.70
N ARG A 271 -6.24 7.99 -27.97
CA ARG A 271 -6.93 6.90 -28.68
C ARG A 271 -6.07 5.65 -28.80
N LEU A 272 -4.78 5.81 -29.11
CA LEU A 272 -3.86 4.67 -29.22
C LEU A 272 -3.63 3.99 -27.87
N LEU A 273 -3.53 4.75 -26.77
CA LEU A 273 -3.38 4.19 -25.42
C LEU A 273 -4.58 3.35 -25.02
N VAL A 274 -5.80 3.83 -25.28
CA VAL A 274 -7.04 3.08 -25.03
C VAL A 274 -7.14 1.83 -25.90
N LEU A 275 -6.80 1.93 -27.20
CA LEU A 275 -6.77 0.76 -28.09
C LEU A 275 -5.75 -0.29 -27.63
N ARG A 276 -4.61 0.16 -27.12
CA ARG A 276 -3.58 -0.73 -26.60
C ARG A 276 -4.10 -1.56 -25.43
N TYR A 277 -4.92 -0.98 -24.53
CA TYR A 277 -5.57 -1.73 -23.46
C TYR A 277 -6.32 -2.97 -23.98
N GLY A 278 -7.11 -2.80 -25.06
CA GLY A 278 -7.81 -3.91 -25.70
C GLY A 278 -6.87 -4.94 -26.34
N LEU A 279 -5.76 -4.48 -26.95
CA LEU A 279 -4.76 -5.33 -27.58
C LEU A 279 -3.92 -6.13 -26.58
N ASP A 280 -3.62 -5.56 -25.42
CA ASP A 280 -2.79 -6.18 -24.37
C ASP A 280 -3.54 -7.29 -23.64
N HIS A 281 -4.83 -7.47 -23.87
CA HIS A 281 -5.66 -8.56 -23.34
C HIS A 281 -5.55 -8.71 -21.81
N TRP A 282 -5.71 -7.61 -21.08
CA TRP A 282 -5.65 -7.65 -19.63
C TRP A 282 -6.73 -8.57 -19.04
N ASP A 283 -6.28 -9.60 -18.33
CA ASP A 283 -7.08 -10.59 -17.64
C ASP A 283 -6.36 -11.09 -16.37
N ALA A 284 -6.93 -12.07 -15.68
CA ALA A 284 -6.34 -12.70 -14.49
C ALA A 284 -4.93 -13.29 -14.75
N ASN A 285 -4.66 -13.81 -15.94
CA ASN A 285 -3.34 -14.37 -16.27
C ASN A 285 -2.30 -13.26 -16.37
N ARG A 286 -2.65 -12.13 -17.02
CA ARG A 286 -1.75 -10.99 -17.15
C ARG A 286 -1.46 -10.39 -15.77
N ILE A 287 -2.46 -10.18 -14.93
CA ILE A 287 -2.29 -9.75 -13.52
C ILE A 287 -1.35 -10.72 -12.80
N GLY A 288 -1.57 -12.03 -12.98
CA GLY A 288 -0.73 -13.07 -12.37
C GLY A 288 0.74 -13.02 -12.79
N VAL A 289 1.03 -12.64 -14.04
CA VAL A 289 2.40 -12.46 -14.54
C VAL A 289 3.06 -11.24 -13.90
N GLU A 290 2.36 -10.11 -13.85
CA GLU A 290 2.93 -8.86 -13.29
C GLU A 290 3.21 -8.99 -11.78
N ILE A 291 2.23 -9.43 -10.99
CA ILE A 291 2.41 -9.61 -9.53
C ILE A 291 3.42 -10.73 -9.23
N GLY A 292 3.45 -11.78 -10.06
CA GLY A 292 4.40 -12.88 -9.91
C GLY A 292 5.86 -12.45 -9.98
N GLN A 293 6.19 -11.40 -10.73
CA GLN A 293 7.54 -10.83 -10.75
C GLN A 293 7.95 -10.28 -9.38
N ALA A 294 7.05 -9.55 -8.71
CA ALA A 294 7.29 -9.04 -7.36
C ALA A 294 7.44 -10.19 -6.35
N ALA A 295 6.62 -11.24 -6.46
CA ALA A 295 6.72 -12.42 -5.61
C ALA A 295 8.07 -13.15 -5.78
N GLU A 296 8.56 -13.32 -7.01
CA GLU A 296 9.86 -13.94 -7.27
C GLU A 296 11.03 -13.07 -6.77
N TRP A 297 10.92 -11.74 -6.84
CA TRP A 297 11.88 -10.83 -6.23
C TRP A 297 11.95 -11.02 -4.71
N ALA A 298 10.79 -11.03 -4.03
CA ALA A 298 10.71 -11.21 -2.59
C ALA A 298 11.28 -12.57 -2.15
N LYS A 299 11.00 -13.62 -2.89
CA LYS A 299 11.53 -14.96 -2.70
C LYS A 299 13.06 -15.01 -2.90
N HIS A 300 13.57 -14.38 -3.96
CA HIS A 300 15.01 -14.30 -4.24
C HIS A 300 15.78 -13.67 -3.06
N TRP A 301 15.25 -12.60 -2.51
CA TRP A 301 15.88 -11.88 -1.40
C TRP A 301 15.51 -12.44 -0.02
N ASN A 302 14.55 -13.38 0.05
CA ASN A 302 13.99 -13.92 1.30
C ASN A 302 13.49 -12.82 2.22
N VAL A 303 12.62 -11.95 1.69
CA VAL A 303 11.99 -10.84 2.39
C VAL A 303 10.46 -10.91 2.27
N PRO A 304 9.69 -10.45 3.28
CA PRO A 304 8.24 -10.37 3.17
C PRO A 304 7.82 -9.21 2.27
N LEU A 305 6.68 -9.40 1.60
CA LEU A 305 6.11 -8.44 0.64
C LEU A 305 4.63 -8.19 0.94
N THR A 306 4.19 -6.95 0.75
CA THR A 306 2.79 -6.53 0.78
C THR A 306 2.46 -5.70 -0.46
N CYS A 307 1.18 -5.65 -0.85
CA CYS A 307 0.64 -4.71 -1.83
C CYS A 307 -0.18 -3.68 -1.08
N ASN A 308 0.40 -2.50 -0.80
CA ASN A 308 -0.21 -1.54 0.11
C ASN A 308 -1.29 -0.66 -0.52
N GLU A 309 -1.43 -0.73 -1.85
CA GLU A 309 -2.56 -0.13 -2.54
C GLU A 309 -2.92 -0.94 -3.78
N PHE A 310 -4.20 -1.19 -3.97
CA PHE A 310 -4.82 -1.62 -5.22
C PHE A 310 -6.31 -1.25 -5.19
N GLY A 311 -6.89 -0.94 -6.33
CA GLY A 311 -8.29 -0.55 -6.39
C GLY A 311 -8.74 -0.20 -7.80
N VAL A 312 -10.04 0.05 -7.95
CA VAL A 312 -10.67 0.52 -9.20
C VAL A 312 -11.61 1.66 -8.87
N TYR A 313 -11.46 2.80 -9.54
CA TYR A 313 -12.32 3.95 -9.43
C TYR A 313 -13.74 3.61 -9.90
N ARG A 314 -14.76 3.95 -9.09
CA ARG A 314 -16.14 3.49 -9.28
C ARG A 314 -16.92 4.28 -10.31
N ALA A 315 -16.61 5.56 -10.49
CA ALA A 315 -17.48 6.50 -11.20
C ALA A 315 -17.91 6.02 -12.59
N ASP A 316 -16.97 5.51 -13.38
CA ASP A 316 -17.22 5.10 -14.76
C ASP A 316 -16.91 3.60 -15.04
N SER A 317 -16.56 2.83 -14.00
CA SER A 317 -16.38 1.38 -14.13
C SER A 317 -17.70 0.63 -13.93
N GLU A 318 -17.95 -0.40 -14.74
CA GLU A 318 -19.08 -1.30 -14.52
C GLU A 318 -18.85 -2.11 -13.24
N PRO A 319 -19.82 -2.17 -12.29
CA PRO A 319 -19.61 -2.83 -10.98
C PRO A 319 -19.15 -4.28 -11.10
N ALA A 320 -19.64 -5.02 -12.10
CA ALA A 320 -19.25 -6.42 -12.32
C ALA A 320 -17.80 -6.56 -12.81
N ASP A 321 -17.31 -5.62 -13.61
CA ASP A 321 -15.94 -5.61 -14.12
C ASP A 321 -14.95 -5.18 -13.04
N ARG A 322 -15.33 -4.16 -12.26
CA ARG A 322 -14.62 -3.78 -11.04
C ARG A 322 -14.47 -4.96 -10.08
N ALA A 323 -15.56 -5.67 -9.81
CA ALA A 323 -15.54 -6.82 -8.93
C ALA A 323 -14.61 -7.94 -9.44
N ARG A 324 -14.61 -8.23 -10.75
CA ARG A 324 -13.70 -9.22 -11.34
C ARG A 324 -12.25 -8.83 -11.17
N TRP A 325 -11.90 -7.57 -11.45
CA TRP A 325 -10.53 -7.09 -11.30
C TRP A 325 -10.07 -7.18 -9.84
N LEU A 326 -10.87 -6.69 -8.89
CA LEU A 326 -10.58 -6.78 -7.46
C LEU A 326 -10.39 -8.23 -7.01
N HIS A 327 -11.25 -9.14 -7.46
CA HIS A 327 -11.14 -10.57 -7.18
C HIS A 327 -9.84 -11.16 -7.72
N ASP A 328 -9.48 -10.86 -8.98
CA ASP A 328 -8.32 -11.44 -9.64
C ASP A 328 -7.02 -10.94 -9.00
N VAL A 329 -6.92 -9.65 -8.67
CA VAL A 329 -5.77 -9.10 -7.94
C VAL A 329 -5.68 -9.71 -6.55
N ARG A 330 -6.75 -9.67 -5.76
CA ARG A 330 -6.76 -10.21 -4.40
C ARG A 330 -6.38 -11.69 -4.37
N THR A 331 -6.96 -12.51 -5.25
CA THR A 331 -6.67 -13.95 -5.27
C THR A 331 -5.24 -14.24 -5.72
N THR A 332 -4.68 -13.43 -6.61
CA THR A 332 -3.28 -13.51 -7.01
C THR A 332 -2.36 -13.20 -5.84
N LEU A 333 -2.58 -12.09 -5.14
CA LEU A 333 -1.80 -11.70 -3.97
C LEU A 333 -1.84 -12.78 -2.88
N GLU A 334 -3.04 -13.27 -2.53
CA GLU A 334 -3.21 -14.33 -1.52
C GLU A 334 -2.55 -15.65 -1.92
N ARG A 335 -2.64 -16.06 -3.21
CA ARG A 335 -1.95 -17.24 -3.74
C ARG A 335 -0.43 -17.15 -3.56
N ASP A 336 0.13 -15.97 -3.79
CA ASP A 336 1.56 -15.74 -3.74
C ASP A 336 2.06 -15.36 -2.33
N GLY A 337 1.16 -15.42 -1.32
CA GLY A 337 1.47 -15.16 0.08
C GLY A 337 1.70 -13.69 0.42
N ILE A 338 1.26 -12.77 -0.45
CA ILE A 338 1.42 -11.33 -0.31
C ILE A 338 0.21 -10.77 0.44
N GLY A 339 0.45 -10.03 1.53
CA GLY A 339 -0.59 -9.26 2.21
C GLY A 339 -1.02 -8.05 1.38
N TRP A 340 -2.20 -7.52 1.63
CA TRP A 340 -2.73 -6.45 0.80
C TRP A 340 -3.56 -5.41 1.55
N ASN A 341 -3.60 -4.18 1.01
CA ASN A 341 -4.50 -3.10 1.43
C ASN A 341 -5.31 -2.61 0.24
N MET A 342 -6.63 -2.70 0.35
CA MET A 342 -7.53 -2.10 -0.63
C MET A 342 -7.47 -0.57 -0.54
N TRP A 343 -7.35 0.10 -1.65
CA TRP A 343 -7.60 1.53 -1.78
C TRP A 343 -9.04 1.74 -2.23
N ASP A 344 -9.95 2.26 -1.39
CA ASP A 344 -9.78 2.63 0.01
C ASP A 344 -11.06 2.33 0.80
N TYR A 345 -11.22 2.85 2.02
CA TYR A 345 -12.45 2.74 2.80
C TYR A 345 -13.58 3.57 2.18
N GLY A 346 -13.29 4.82 1.76
CA GLY A 346 -14.25 5.71 1.10
C GLY A 346 -15.33 6.25 2.05
N ALA A 347 -14.93 6.71 3.23
CA ALA A 347 -15.83 7.08 4.32
C ALA A 347 -16.92 8.10 3.93
N ARG A 348 -16.65 9.03 3.02
CA ARG A 348 -17.57 10.13 2.67
C ARG A 348 -17.54 10.51 1.19
N ASP A 349 -17.19 9.56 0.33
CA ASP A 349 -17.03 9.75 -1.11
C ASP A 349 -18.33 9.66 -1.91
N ASN A 350 -19.48 9.47 -1.25
CA ASN A 350 -20.79 9.25 -1.89
C ASN A 350 -20.82 8.08 -2.87
N GLY A 351 -19.94 7.10 -2.71
CA GLY A 351 -19.84 5.96 -3.60
C GLY A 351 -19.26 6.28 -4.98
N THR A 352 -18.51 7.38 -5.13
CA THR A 352 -17.89 7.77 -6.39
C THR A 352 -16.40 7.48 -6.48
N GLY A 353 -15.71 7.32 -5.34
CA GLY A 353 -14.29 7.03 -5.25
C GLY A 353 -13.93 5.56 -5.48
N PHE A 354 -12.89 5.09 -4.82
CA PHE A 354 -12.46 3.69 -4.85
C PHE A 354 -13.15 2.82 -3.79
N GLY A 355 -13.82 3.42 -2.83
CA GLY A 355 -14.24 2.87 -1.56
C GLY A 355 -14.87 1.49 -1.53
N VAL A 356 -14.70 0.80 -0.39
CA VAL A 356 -15.36 -0.47 -0.07
C VAL A 356 -16.70 -0.28 0.63
N VAL A 357 -17.01 0.95 1.03
CA VAL A 357 -18.31 1.33 1.59
C VAL A 357 -19.04 2.34 0.69
N ASN A 358 -20.31 2.59 0.97
CA ASN A 358 -21.12 3.52 0.19
C ASN A 358 -20.94 4.99 0.58
N GLY A 359 -20.11 5.29 1.55
CA GLY A 359 -19.58 6.58 1.91
C GLY A 359 -20.55 7.77 1.91
N PRO A 360 -21.75 7.71 2.53
CA PRO A 360 -22.65 8.85 2.51
C PRO A 360 -22.05 10.03 3.27
N ARG A 361 -22.31 11.27 2.81
CA ARG A 361 -21.82 12.47 3.51
C ARG A 361 -22.37 12.59 4.93
N GLU A 362 -23.59 12.12 5.15
CA GLU A 362 -24.25 12.07 6.44
C GLU A 362 -24.80 10.68 6.71
N GLY A 363 -24.71 10.22 7.95
CA GLY A 363 -25.17 8.91 8.37
C GLY A 363 -24.08 7.84 8.38
N PRO A 364 -24.44 6.60 8.71
CA PRO A 364 -23.47 5.50 8.84
C PRO A 364 -23.02 4.99 7.48
N ASN A 365 -21.76 4.61 7.40
CA ASN A 365 -21.23 3.87 6.27
C ASN A 365 -21.81 2.46 6.22
N THR A 366 -22.08 1.97 5.00
CA THR A 366 -22.54 0.60 4.75
C THR A 366 -21.64 -0.07 3.74
N PRO A 367 -21.31 -1.37 3.90
CA PRO A 367 -20.47 -2.08 2.95
C PRO A 367 -21.06 -2.07 1.53
N ASP A 368 -20.20 -1.92 0.52
CA ASP A 368 -20.53 -2.26 -0.86
C ASP A 368 -20.49 -3.79 -1.01
N PRO A 369 -21.64 -4.47 -1.15
CA PRO A 369 -21.66 -5.93 -1.12
C PRO A 369 -20.90 -6.55 -2.28
N VAL A 370 -20.78 -5.85 -3.41
CA VAL A 370 -20.07 -6.31 -4.60
C VAL A 370 -18.57 -6.29 -4.36
N ALA A 371 -18.05 -5.21 -3.79
CA ALA A 371 -16.64 -5.09 -3.44
C ALA A 371 -16.25 -6.04 -2.29
N VAL A 372 -17.07 -6.13 -1.25
CA VAL A 372 -16.83 -7.03 -0.10
C VAL A 372 -16.76 -8.49 -0.56
N GLN A 373 -17.68 -8.92 -1.42
CA GLN A 373 -17.66 -10.27 -1.99
C GLN A 373 -16.41 -10.51 -2.86
N ALA A 374 -16.03 -9.57 -3.72
CA ALA A 374 -14.86 -9.68 -4.59
C ALA A 374 -13.56 -9.79 -3.78
N LEU A 375 -13.48 -9.08 -2.65
CA LEU A 375 -12.35 -9.13 -1.72
C LEU A 375 -12.38 -10.35 -0.79
N GLY A 376 -13.38 -11.23 -0.88
CA GLY A 376 -13.49 -12.41 -0.01
C GLY A 376 -13.71 -12.06 1.46
N LEU A 377 -14.30 -10.91 1.73
CA LEU A 377 -14.66 -10.40 3.05
C LEU A 377 -16.07 -10.84 3.47
N LYS A 378 -16.49 -10.47 4.69
CA LYS A 378 -17.80 -10.86 5.27
C LYS A 378 -18.81 -9.74 5.21
#